data_b1e9bd0d4c03c33ac2b1ace20af70222
#
_entry.id   b1e9bd0d4c03c33ac2b1ace20af70222
#
_cell.length_a   1.000
_cell.length_b   1.000
_cell.length_c   1.000
_cell.angle_alpha   90.00
_cell.angle_beta   90.00
_cell.angle_gamma   90.00
#
_symmetry.space_group_name_H-M   'P 1'
#
loop_
_entity.id
_entity.type
_entity.pdbx_description
1 polymer ?
#
loop_
_entity_poly.entity_id
_entity_poly.type
_entity_poly.pdbx_seq_one_letter_code
_entity_poly.pdbx_strand_id
1 'polypeptide(L)'
;MMKQAVYYVDERGRNPVWDFIRGLPEVERNKCFEYIACLEEMGEGVRRPVGDYLGGKLYELRPKQTRLIYFFMLKEYAVLLHAFRKKTNQGSRERDSDGSFANGRFYTPR
;
A
#
# COMPACT_ATOMS: atom_id res chain seq x y z
N MET A 1 2.40 -12.99 -14.58
CA MET A 1 2.50 -14.04 -13.66
C MET A 1 1.70 -13.74 -12.44
N MET A 2 0.84 -14.60 -12.04
CA MET A 2 -0.03 -14.32 -10.94
C MET A 2 0.64 -14.42 -9.59
N LYS A 3 0.21 -13.58 -8.68
CA LYS A 3 0.71 -13.58 -7.33
C LYS A 3 -0.47 -13.68 -6.40
N GLN A 4 -0.25 -13.99 -5.16
CA GLN A 4 -1.29 -14.03 -4.18
C GLN A 4 -1.04 -12.88 -3.22
N ALA A 5 -2.01 -12.00 -3.05
CA ALA A 5 -1.87 -10.89 -2.12
C ALA A 5 -2.15 -11.38 -0.71
N VAL A 6 -1.27 -11.07 0.21
CA VAL A 6 -1.50 -11.40 1.60
C VAL A 6 -1.32 -10.15 2.43
N TYR A 7 -1.96 -10.10 3.58
CA TYR A 7 -1.90 -8.92 4.41
C TYR A 7 -0.96 -9.16 5.57
N TYR A 8 -0.12 -8.17 5.84
CA TYR A 8 0.78 -8.27 6.99
C TYR A 8 -0.04 -8.20 8.27
N VAL A 9 0.27 -9.06 9.21
CA VAL A 9 -0.39 -9.07 10.52
C VAL A 9 0.72 -8.97 11.54
N ASP A 10 0.61 -8.03 12.47
CA ASP A 10 1.69 -7.81 13.43
C ASP A 10 1.60 -8.81 14.56
N GLU A 11 2.52 -8.74 15.51
CA GLU A 11 2.55 -9.73 16.57
C GLU A 11 1.37 -9.64 17.49
N ARG A 12 0.61 -8.61 17.47
CA ARG A 12 -0.57 -8.53 18.29
C ARG A 12 -1.79 -8.93 17.51
N GLY A 13 -1.63 -9.43 16.31
CA GLY A 13 -2.76 -9.87 15.50
C GLY A 13 -3.43 -8.72 14.76
N ARG A 14 -2.84 -7.54 14.73
CA ARG A 14 -3.47 -6.43 14.04
C ARG A 14 -3.12 -6.46 12.57
N ASN A 15 -4.07 -6.09 11.73
CA ASN A 15 -3.91 -6.11 10.29
C ASN A 15 -4.09 -4.69 9.80
N PRO A 16 -3.03 -3.91 9.72
CA PRO A 16 -3.16 -2.49 9.44
C PRO A 16 -3.78 -2.17 8.09
N VAL A 17 -3.48 -2.95 7.07
CA VAL A 17 -4.02 -2.67 5.76
C VAL A 17 -5.50 -2.99 5.72
N TRP A 18 -5.89 -4.15 6.23
CA TRP A 18 -7.29 -4.53 6.21
C TRP A 18 -8.11 -3.57 7.06
N ASP A 19 -7.58 -3.21 8.24
CA ASP A 19 -8.31 -2.31 9.12
C ASP A 19 -8.50 -0.95 8.44
N PHE A 20 -7.51 -0.49 7.70
CA PHE A 20 -7.63 0.78 7.01
C PHE A 20 -8.66 0.68 5.89
N ILE A 21 -8.60 -0.36 5.09
CA ILE A 21 -9.49 -0.49 3.95
C ILE A 21 -10.93 -0.63 4.38
N ARG A 22 -11.19 -1.42 5.41
CA ARG A 22 -12.57 -1.62 5.77
C ARG A 22 -13.21 -0.39 6.37
N GLY A 23 -12.42 0.59 6.77
CA GLY A 23 -12.96 1.84 7.27
C GLY A 23 -13.24 2.86 6.18
N LEU A 24 -12.92 2.56 4.93
CA LEU A 24 -13.12 3.51 3.86
C LEU A 24 -14.55 3.52 3.35
N PRO A 25 -14.97 4.60 2.74
CA PRO A 25 -16.27 4.60 2.07
C PRO A 25 -16.30 3.53 1.00
N GLU A 26 -17.48 3.04 0.70
CA GLU A 26 -17.62 1.93 -0.20
C GLU A 26 -16.90 2.08 -1.54
N VAL A 27 -17.00 3.22 -2.17
CA VAL A 27 -16.38 3.41 -3.47
C VAL A 27 -14.86 3.28 -3.36
N GLU A 28 -14.27 3.87 -2.34
CA GLU A 28 -12.82 3.80 -2.18
C GLU A 28 -12.40 2.40 -1.77
N ARG A 29 -13.21 1.74 -0.91
CA ARG A 29 -12.89 0.40 -0.50
C ARG A 29 -12.89 -0.54 -1.71
N ASN A 30 -13.89 -0.42 -2.56
CA ASN A 30 -13.98 -1.28 -3.74
C ASN A 30 -12.81 -1.03 -4.69
N LYS A 31 -12.37 0.23 -4.78
CA LYS A 31 -11.25 0.55 -5.64
C LYS A 31 -9.97 -0.10 -5.10
N CYS A 32 -9.83 -0.18 -3.80
CA CYS A 32 -8.68 -0.85 -3.20
C CYS A 32 -8.69 -2.33 -3.60
N PHE A 33 -9.85 -3.00 -3.49
CA PHE A 33 -9.90 -4.40 -3.83
C PHE A 33 -9.65 -4.61 -5.33
N GLU A 34 -10.10 -3.68 -6.15
CA GLU A 34 -9.89 -3.79 -7.57
C GLU A 34 -8.41 -3.73 -7.88
N TYR A 35 -7.68 -2.83 -7.24
CA TYR A 35 -6.26 -2.68 -7.47
C TYR A 35 -5.47 -3.85 -6.88
N ILE A 36 -5.92 -4.40 -5.76
CA ILE A 36 -5.27 -5.58 -5.20
C ILE A 36 -5.44 -6.75 -6.17
N ALA A 37 -6.62 -6.89 -6.78
CA ALA A 37 -6.83 -7.95 -7.75
C ALA A 37 -5.93 -7.74 -8.97
N CYS A 38 -5.73 -6.50 -9.37
CA CYS A 38 -4.86 -6.20 -10.48
C CYS A 38 -3.42 -6.61 -10.13
N LEU A 39 -3.00 -6.33 -8.90
CA LEU A 39 -1.68 -6.71 -8.45
C LEU A 39 -1.52 -8.23 -8.49
N GLU A 40 -2.55 -8.96 -8.07
CA GLU A 40 -2.45 -10.41 -8.09
C GLU A 40 -2.30 -10.90 -9.52
N GLU A 41 -3.02 -10.30 -10.44
CA GLU A 41 -2.95 -10.74 -11.80
C GLU A 41 -1.68 -10.34 -12.50
N MET A 42 -1.20 -9.15 -12.32
CA MET A 42 -0.05 -8.64 -13.04
C MET A 42 1.27 -8.78 -12.31
N GLY A 43 1.23 -8.96 -11.03
CA GLY A 43 2.47 -9.14 -10.27
C GLY A 43 3.42 -7.99 -10.46
N GLU A 44 4.65 -8.30 -10.84
CA GLU A 44 5.65 -7.27 -11.03
C GLU A 44 5.35 -6.36 -12.21
N GLY A 45 4.35 -6.66 -12.97
CA GLY A 45 4.01 -5.83 -14.13
C GLY A 45 3.16 -4.62 -13.84
N VAL A 46 2.75 -4.45 -12.59
CA VAL A 46 1.93 -3.30 -12.25
C VAL A 46 2.70 -2.01 -12.46
N ARG A 47 2.09 -1.04 -13.14
CA ARG A 47 2.71 0.24 -13.44
C ARG A 47 1.72 1.34 -13.21
N ARG A 48 2.15 2.58 -13.28
CA ARG A 48 1.24 3.69 -13.17
C ARG A 48 0.13 3.57 -14.19
N PRO A 49 -1.05 3.97 -13.88
CA PRO A 49 -1.44 4.68 -12.67
C PRO A 49 -1.82 3.77 -11.53
N VAL A 50 -1.83 2.47 -11.72
CA VAL A 50 -2.28 1.55 -10.70
C VAL A 50 -1.28 1.44 -9.57
N GLY A 51 -0.01 1.40 -9.88
CA GLY A 51 1.01 1.29 -8.86
C GLY A 51 2.34 1.82 -9.32
N ASP A 52 3.28 1.87 -8.42
CA ASP A 52 4.59 2.44 -8.73
C ASP A 52 5.64 1.81 -7.80
N TYR A 53 6.88 1.88 -8.22
CA TYR A 53 7.98 1.37 -7.44
C TYR A 53 8.54 2.50 -6.58
N LEU A 54 8.76 2.23 -5.31
CA LEU A 54 9.25 3.25 -4.41
C LEU A 54 10.74 3.14 -4.10
N GLY A 55 11.39 2.06 -4.50
CA GLY A 55 12.78 1.85 -4.17
C GLY A 55 12.90 0.90 -3.00
N GLY A 56 14.05 0.29 -2.82
CA GLY A 56 14.28 -0.60 -1.69
C GLY A 56 13.35 -1.78 -1.66
N LYS A 57 12.91 -2.24 -2.82
CA LYS A 57 12.03 -3.38 -2.93
C LYS A 57 10.62 -3.10 -2.45
N LEU A 58 10.29 -1.86 -2.23
CA LEU A 58 8.93 -1.48 -1.84
C LEU A 58 8.21 -0.86 -3.00
N TYR A 59 6.91 -1.12 -3.06
CA TYR A 59 6.05 -0.63 -4.11
C TYR A 59 4.79 -0.06 -3.47
N GLU A 60 4.00 0.67 -4.23
CA GLU A 60 2.73 1.15 -3.73
C GLU A 60 1.65 0.95 -4.75
N LEU A 61 0.44 0.63 -4.32
CA LEU A 61 -0.75 0.68 -5.15
C LEU A 61 -1.40 2.03 -4.89
N ARG A 62 -2.05 2.57 -5.89
CA ARG A 62 -2.53 3.96 -5.83
C ARG A 62 -4.03 4.09 -6.07
N PRO A 63 -4.89 3.40 -5.33
CA PRO A 63 -6.32 3.51 -5.54
C PRO A 63 -6.84 4.83 -5.00
N LYS A 64 -7.15 5.76 -5.91
CA LYS A 64 -7.63 7.07 -5.54
C LYS A 64 -6.68 7.77 -4.57
N GLN A 65 -7.12 8.15 -3.41
CA GLN A 65 -6.27 8.85 -2.45
C GLN A 65 -5.58 7.91 -1.49
N THR A 66 -5.79 6.63 -1.61
CA THR A 66 -5.18 5.66 -0.70
C THR A 66 -3.88 5.15 -1.30
N ARG A 67 -2.92 4.85 -0.45
CA ARG A 67 -1.68 4.23 -0.89
C ARG A 67 -1.49 2.96 -0.09
N LEU A 68 -1.23 1.85 -0.78
CA LEU A 68 -1.03 0.56 -0.14
C LEU A 68 0.40 0.14 -0.44
N ILE A 69 1.21 0.04 0.58
CA ILE A 69 2.62 -0.29 0.42
C ILE A 69 2.77 -1.80 0.43
N TYR A 70 3.50 -2.35 -0.50
CA TYR A 70 3.67 -3.80 -0.57
C TYR A 70 5.07 -4.17 -1.07
N PHE A 71 5.41 -5.44 -0.90
CA PHE A 71 6.64 -5.98 -1.47
C PHE A 71 6.38 -7.42 -1.89
N PHE A 72 7.27 -7.99 -2.69
CA PHE A 72 7.09 -9.37 -3.15
C PHE A 72 7.94 -10.32 -2.33
N MET A 73 7.40 -11.50 -2.03
CA MET A 73 8.09 -12.48 -1.24
C MET A 73 7.94 -13.85 -1.86
N LEU A 74 9.00 -14.61 -1.90
CA LEU A 74 9.00 -16.00 -2.39
C LEU A 74 8.44 -16.14 -3.80
N LYS A 75 8.50 -15.12 -4.58
CA LYS A 75 8.01 -15.15 -5.94
C LYS A 75 6.53 -15.38 -6.10
N GLU A 76 5.84 -15.76 -5.07
CA GLU A 76 4.44 -16.04 -5.18
C GLU A 76 3.55 -15.05 -4.47
N TYR A 77 4.10 -14.29 -3.55
CA TYR A 77 3.26 -13.46 -2.71
C TYR A 77 3.55 -11.98 -2.87
N ALA A 78 2.49 -11.19 -2.80
CA ALA A 78 2.62 -9.75 -2.69
C ALA A 78 2.12 -9.43 -1.29
N VAL A 79 2.97 -8.96 -0.43
CA VAL A 79 2.64 -8.73 0.98
C VAL A 79 2.28 -7.27 1.18
N LEU A 80 1.03 -7.02 1.57
CA LEU A 80 0.57 -5.67 1.82
C LEU A 80 0.94 -5.28 3.23
N LEU A 81 1.78 -4.27 3.37
CA LEU A 81 2.35 -3.91 4.65
C LEU A 81 1.66 -2.76 5.35
N HIS A 82 1.26 -1.76 4.64
CA HIS A 82 0.80 -0.54 5.26
C HIS A 82 -0.14 0.19 4.32
N ALA A 83 -1.07 0.94 4.87
CA ALA A 83 -2.02 1.70 4.09
C ALA A 83 -2.17 3.08 4.70
N PHE A 84 -2.29 4.10 3.86
CA PHE A 84 -2.50 5.43 4.36
C PHE A 84 -3.19 6.27 3.28
N ARG A 85 -3.74 7.41 3.67
CA ARG A 85 -4.40 8.27 2.74
C ARG A 85 -3.42 9.36 2.34
N LYS A 86 -3.27 9.58 1.05
CA LYS A 86 -2.35 10.58 0.58
C LYS A 86 -2.91 11.95 0.88
N LYS A 87 -2.11 12.85 1.42
CA LYS A 87 -2.57 14.15 1.69
C LYS A 87 -2.52 15.00 0.46
N THR A 88 -3.34 15.99 0.39
CA THR A 88 -3.35 16.79 -0.79
C THR A 88 -2.17 17.65 -0.69
N ASN A 89 -1.78 18.11 -1.78
CA ASN A 89 -0.62 18.74 -1.84
C ASN A 89 -0.40 19.91 -1.08
N GLN A 90 -1.19 20.76 -0.89
CA GLN A 90 -0.89 21.83 -0.25
C GLN A 90 -0.29 21.55 0.96
N GLY A 91 -0.74 20.89 1.73
CA GLY A 91 -0.16 20.74 2.94
C GLY A 91 1.07 20.15 2.92
N SER A 92 1.38 19.56 2.06
CA SER A 92 2.42 18.80 2.19
C SER A 92 3.65 19.39 2.07
N ARG A 93 3.89 20.30 1.71
CA ARG A 93 5.02 20.69 1.56
C ARG A 93 5.74 20.73 2.66
N GLU A 94 5.48 20.79 3.54
CA GLU A 94 6.20 20.89 4.54
C GLU A 94 6.55 19.81 5.11
N ARG A 95 6.33 19.22 5.25
CA ARG A 95 6.67 18.23 5.72
C ARG A 95 7.10 17.41 5.29
N ASP A 96 7.15 17.41 4.72
CA ASP A 96 7.55 16.53 4.33
C ASP A 96 8.42 16.27 4.43
N SER A 97 8.63 16.91 4.55
CA SER A 97 9.41 16.72 4.62
C SER A 97 9.80 16.13 5.42
N ASP A 98 9.32 16.05 5.99
CA ASP A 98 9.62 15.46 6.71
C ASP A 98 9.74 14.54 6.65
N GLY A 99 9.37 14.47 6.13
CA GLY A 99 9.36 13.65 5.99
C GLY A 99 9.66 12.98 6.20
N SER A 100 9.73 13.08 6.29
CA SER A 100 9.88 12.42 6.47
C SER A 100 9.59 11.79 6.95
N PHE A 101 9.16 11.76 7.02
CA PHE A 101 8.80 11.15 7.32
C PHE A 101 8.65 10.41 7.22
N ALA A 102 8.53 10.70 7.33
CA ALA A 102 8.01 9.87 7.15
C ALA A 102 8.43 8.75 6.93
N ASN A 103 9.06 8.51 6.68
CA ASN A 103 9.54 7.46 6.28
C ASN A 103 9.71 6.51 7.24
N GLY A 104 10.27 6.59 8.03
CA GLY A 104 10.48 5.62 8.87
C GLY A 104 9.27 5.20 9.48
N ARG A 105 8.31 5.91 9.53
CA ARG A 105 7.18 5.55 10.10
C ARG A 105 6.54 4.45 9.53
N PHE A 106 6.66 4.18 8.34
CA PHE A 106 6.00 3.14 7.80
C PHE A 106 6.34 1.89 8.33
N TYR A 107 7.49 1.63 8.68
CA TYR A 107 7.78 0.36 9.05
C TYR A 107 7.86 0.18 10.38
N THR A 108 7.81 1.07 11.13
CA THR A 108 7.90 0.83 12.44
C THR A 108 6.86 0.19 13.01
N PRO A 109 5.89 0.11 12.64
CA PRO A 109 4.84 -0.45 13.34
C PRO A 109 5.30 -1.65 13.89
N ARG A 110 5.58 -1.86 14.43
CA ARG A 110 5.92 -2.86 14.78
C ARG A 110 6.27 -2.97 15.48
#